data_d6f07c48f9ac6cf2cfa4b397512ad9a3
#
_entry.id   d6f07c48f9ac6cf2cfa4b397512ad9a3
#
_cell.length_a   1.000
_cell.length_b   1.000
_cell.length_c   1.000
_cell.angle_alpha   90.00
_cell.angle_beta   90.00
_cell.angle_gamma   90.00
#
_symmetry.space_group_name_H-M   'P 1'
#
loop_
_entity.id
_entity.type
_entity.pdbx_description
1 polymer ?
#
loop_
_entity_poly.entity_id
_entity_poly.type
_entity_poly.pdbx_seq_one_letter_code
_entity_poly.pdbx_strand_id
1 'polypeptide(L)'
;MPSRVAPAMVAVLGLAVALGAAPRCVADEAASPPRAGSPFKLPPAVAHKGAIASAYPLATEAGQEILAKGGNAFDAAVAVSAALAVVEPSSSGLGGGGFYLLHRQSDGYETMLDAREKAPAAATRDMYLDKAGNPIPNASTDGSLAAAIPGEPAAFEYLARKYGKLPLKVSLQPAIRIAREGFSMYPRLLGSLRYKRDRMLKSPDTAKVFLTPDGNVPELGYIIKEPDLANTLEAIANEGAKGFYGGRIAQELVDGVRATGGIWTLADLASYKVIERKPLVGDYHGARIVSASPPSSGGVAVLDALNILSGFDLQAVDSGTRKHLVIEAMRRAYRDRALYLGDPDFVSMPLAQLINPDYAAGQRSSIRADKAMPSDMLPGIESQPVGMQTTHFSVLDSEGNLVAGTISLNLFFGIGYIPPKTGVLLNNTMDDFSIKPGTPNAFGLVGNAANAIAPNKRSLSSMAPTFVETKKGLMIIGTPGGSYIISMVLLGTLDYMDGKSAADIVADGRYHHQYLPDVVDYEKGALAESELAQLRGMGHTLKEGDRRWGNMEVITWDYTSGKVQAASDPRGDGEGLVY
;
A
#
# COMPACT_ATOMS: atom_id res chain seq x y z
N MET A 1 36.76 -80.53 32.57
CA MET A 1 35.86 -81.34 31.73
C MET A 1 34.69 -80.52 31.31
N PRO A 2 34.41 -80.43 30.04
CA PRO A 2 33.51 -79.40 29.45
C PRO A 2 32.11 -79.99 29.30
N SER A 3 31.12 -79.16 29.51
CA SER A 3 29.72 -79.44 29.14
C SER A 3 29.36 -78.55 27.91
N ARG A 4 29.00 -79.21 26.84
CA ARG A 4 28.49 -78.68 25.60
C ARG A 4 27.08 -78.16 25.78
N VAL A 5 26.84 -76.93 25.28
CA VAL A 5 25.49 -76.43 25.03
C VAL A 5 25.40 -76.03 23.56
N ALA A 6 24.39 -76.55 22.86
CA ALA A 6 24.14 -76.40 21.46
C ALA A 6 23.56 -75.01 21.15
N PRO A 7 23.77 -74.46 19.95
CA PRO A 7 23.21 -73.11 19.54
C PRO A 7 21.75 -73.24 19.06
N ALA A 8 20.90 -72.39 19.58
CA ALA A 8 19.54 -72.22 19.10
C ALA A 8 19.55 -71.37 17.79
N MET A 9 18.95 -71.93 16.78
CA MET A 9 18.75 -71.31 15.45
C MET A 9 17.65 -70.25 15.56
N VAL A 10 18.02 -68.98 15.41
CA VAL A 10 17.05 -67.85 15.26
C VAL A 10 16.79 -67.66 13.79
N ALA A 11 15.54 -67.90 13.36
CA ALA A 11 15.06 -67.63 12.04
C ALA A 11 14.84 -66.12 11.87
N VAL A 12 15.61 -65.46 10.99
CA VAL A 12 15.40 -64.07 10.60
C VAL A 12 14.34 -64.03 9.51
N LEU A 13 13.15 -63.56 9.86
CA LEU A 13 12.11 -63.21 8.87
C LEU A 13 12.51 -61.90 8.20
N GLY A 14 12.92 -61.96 6.92
CA GLY A 14 13.17 -60.80 6.12
C GLY A 14 11.86 -60.08 5.75
N LEU A 15 11.64 -58.92 6.31
CA LEU A 15 10.56 -58.04 5.91
C LEU A 15 11.06 -57.20 4.70
N ALA A 16 10.60 -57.53 3.50
CA ALA A 16 10.82 -56.73 2.30
C ALA A 16 9.96 -55.47 2.40
N VAL A 17 10.59 -54.32 2.68
CA VAL A 17 9.95 -53.02 2.58
C VAL A 17 9.91 -52.66 1.10
N ALA A 18 8.74 -52.79 0.48
CA ALA A 18 8.47 -52.22 -0.83
C ALA A 18 8.44 -50.68 -0.70
N LEU A 19 9.44 -50.01 -1.27
CA LEU A 19 9.41 -48.56 -1.51
C LEU A 19 8.31 -48.27 -2.53
N GLY A 20 7.11 -48.04 -2.05
CA GLY A 20 6.02 -47.45 -2.84
C GLY A 20 6.38 -46.00 -3.20
N ALA A 21 6.57 -45.75 -4.47
CA ALA A 21 6.66 -44.40 -5.01
C ALA A 21 5.36 -43.66 -4.64
N ALA A 22 5.47 -42.64 -3.82
CA ALA A 22 4.36 -41.73 -3.53
C ALA A 22 3.94 -41.07 -4.87
N PRO A 23 2.64 -41.09 -5.20
CA PRO A 23 2.17 -40.33 -6.35
C PRO A 23 2.44 -38.83 -6.10
N ARG A 24 3.17 -38.19 -7.01
CA ARG A 24 3.21 -36.74 -7.09
C ARG A 24 1.77 -36.28 -7.30
N CYS A 25 1.17 -35.67 -6.29
CA CYS A 25 -0.01 -34.85 -6.47
C CYS A 25 0.39 -33.73 -7.42
N VAL A 26 0.07 -33.88 -8.69
CA VAL A 26 -0.15 -32.77 -9.59
C VAL A 26 -1.34 -32.04 -8.96
N ALA A 27 -1.10 -30.85 -8.41
CA ALA A 27 -2.18 -29.99 -8.00
C ALA A 27 -2.93 -29.65 -9.28
N ASP A 28 -4.05 -30.35 -9.51
CA ASP A 28 -5.09 -29.88 -10.42
C ASP A 28 -5.37 -28.42 -10.03
N GLU A 29 -5.30 -27.53 -11.00
CA GLU A 29 -5.92 -26.21 -10.93
C GLU A 29 -7.42 -26.45 -10.71
N ALA A 30 -7.80 -26.69 -9.47
CA ALA A 30 -9.21 -26.73 -9.09
C ALA A 30 -9.78 -25.37 -9.42
N ALA A 31 -10.58 -25.31 -10.47
CA ALA A 31 -11.41 -24.16 -10.80
C ALA A 31 -12.08 -23.70 -9.50
N SER A 32 -11.81 -22.47 -9.09
CA SER A 32 -12.40 -21.88 -7.90
C SER A 32 -13.90 -22.10 -7.95
N PRO A 33 -14.55 -22.57 -6.87
CA PRO A 33 -15.99 -22.75 -6.88
C PRO A 33 -16.67 -21.42 -7.25
N PRO A 34 -17.78 -21.44 -8.00
CA PRO A 34 -18.50 -20.22 -8.33
C PRO A 34 -18.85 -19.51 -7.01
N ARG A 35 -18.47 -18.23 -6.92
CA ARG A 35 -18.71 -17.39 -5.76
C ARG A 35 -20.18 -17.40 -5.40
N ALA A 36 -20.48 -17.51 -4.11
CA ALA A 36 -21.73 -16.98 -3.58
C ALA A 36 -21.75 -15.50 -4.00
N GLY A 37 -22.68 -15.13 -4.88
CA GLY A 37 -22.76 -13.77 -5.41
C GLY A 37 -22.77 -12.77 -4.27
N SER A 38 -22.06 -11.65 -4.41
CA SER A 38 -22.21 -10.53 -3.50
C SER A 38 -23.70 -10.28 -3.29
N PRO A 39 -24.20 -10.15 -2.05
CA PRO A 39 -25.58 -9.77 -1.81
C PRO A 39 -25.91 -8.38 -2.38
N PHE A 40 -24.88 -7.62 -2.73
CA PHE A 40 -24.96 -6.32 -3.40
C PHE A 40 -24.51 -6.50 -4.86
N LYS A 41 -25.47 -6.61 -5.78
CA LYS A 41 -25.20 -6.25 -7.15
C LYS A 41 -25.16 -4.73 -7.17
N LEU A 42 -24.03 -4.15 -7.59
CA LEU A 42 -24.01 -2.74 -7.96
C LEU A 42 -25.18 -2.50 -8.94
N PRO A 43 -25.95 -1.43 -8.79
CA PRO A 43 -26.99 -1.12 -9.76
C PRO A 43 -26.36 -1.01 -11.15
N PRO A 44 -27.13 -1.20 -12.21
CA PRO A 44 -26.63 -0.94 -13.56
C PRO A 44 -25.97 0.43 -13.58
N ALA A 45 -24.77 0.50 -14.14
CA ALA A 45 -24.04 1.75 -14.25
C ALA A 45 -24.97 2.87 -14.75
N VAL A 46 -24.91 4.03 -14.12
CA VAL A 46 -25.63 5.20 -14.62
C VAL A 46 -24.95 5.56 -15.94
N ALA A 47 -25.66 5.36 -17.04
CA ALA A 47 -25.13 5.65 -18.36
C ALA A 47 -24.45 7.03 -18.38
N HIS A 48 -23.20 7.07 -18.82
CA HIS A 48 -22.38 8.27 -19.07
C HIS A 48 -21.79 9.01 -17.85
N LYS A 49 -21.61 8.38 -16.69
CA LYS A 49 -20.86 9.02 -15.59
C LYS A 49 -19.71 8.15 -15.15
N GLY A 50 -18.50 8.67 -15.31
CA GLY A 50 -17.29 8.16 -14.69
C GLY A 50 -16.68 9.22 -13.78
N ALA A 51 -15.70 8.82 -12.97
CA ALA A 51 -15.01 9.72 -12.07
C ALA A 51 -13.57 9.28 -11.85
N ILE A 52 -12.68 10.23 -11.68
CA ILE A 52 -11.29 10.00 -11.28
C ILE A 52 -10.96 10.98 -10.15
N ALA A 53 -10.29 10.51 -9.12
CA ALA A 53 -9.64 11.35 -8.13
C ALA A 53 -8.17 10.91 -8.01
N SER A 54 -7.23 11.83 -8.17
CA SER A 54 -5.80 11.54 -8.07
C SER A 54 -5.01 12.71 -7.49
N ALA A 55 -3.82 12.41 -7.01
CA ALA A 55 -2.95 13.33 -6.28
C ALA A 55 -2.41 14.52 -7.10
N TYR A 56 -2.60 14.53 -8.43
CA TYR A 56 -2.15 15.63 -9.29
C TYR A 56 -3.01 15.77 -10.56
N PRO A 57 -3.39 17.01 -10.99
CA PRO A 57 -4.31 17.23 -12.10
C PRO A 57 -3.91 16.55 -13.41
N LEU A 58 -2.63 16.63 -13.82
CA LEU A 58 -2.17 15.97 -15.06
C LEU A 58 -2.35 14.44 -15.04
N ALA A 59 -2.38 13.81 -13.86
CA ALA A 59 -2.66 12.38 -13.76
C ALA A 59 -4.17 12.11 -13.89
N THR A 60 -5.03 12.96 -13.31
CA THR A 60 -6.48 12.91 -13.52
C THR A 60 -6.82 13.10 -14.99
N GLU A 61 -6.23 14.09 -15.65
CA GLU A 61 -6.36 14.35 -17.09
C GLU A 61 -5.88 13.17 -17.95
N ALA A 62 -4.76 12.54 -17.57
CA ALA A 62 -4.25 11.35 -18.27
C ALA A 62 -5.28 10.21 -18.26
N GLY A 63 -5.88 9.95 -17.09
CA GLY A 63 -6.94 8.95 -16.96
C GLY A 63 -8.18 9.31 -17.80
N GLN A 64 -8.61 10.57 -17.76
CA GLN A 64 -9.74 11.08 -18.56
C GLN A 64 -9.48 10.92 -20.06
N GLU A 65 -8.27 11.26 -20.53
CA GLU A 65 -7.88 11.08 -21.93
C GLU A 65 -8.06 9.63 -22.39
N ILE A 66 -7.67 8.67 -21.55
CA ILE A 66 -7.77 7.24 -21.86
C ILE A 66 -9.23 6.78 -21.87
N LEU A 67 -10.04 7.22 -20.92
CA LEU A 67 -11.47 6.93 -20.93
C LEU A 67 -12.18 7.52 -22.16
N ALA A 68 -11.83 8.75 -22.54
CA ALA A 68 -12.35 9.39 -23.76
C ALA A 68 -11.96 8.65 -25.05
N LYS A 69 -10.84 7.92 -25.05
CA LYS A 69 -10.42 7.04 -26.17
C LYS A 69 -11.12 5.66 -26.17
N GLY A 70 -12.07 5.43 -25.29
CA GLY A 70 -12.82 4.18 -25.18
C GLY A 70 -12.18 3.14 -24.27
N GLY A 71 -11.18 3.52 -23.49
CA GLY A 71 -10.65 2.71 -22.40
C GLY A 71 -11.65 2.53 -21.26
N ASN A 72 -11.38 1.60 -20.38
CA ASN A 72 -12.13 1.37 -19.15
C ASN A 72 -11.34 1.84 -17.89
N ALA A 73 -11.88 1.61 -16.70
CA ALA A 73 -11.24 1.99 -15.44
C ALA A 73 -9.82 1.40 -15.27
N PHE A 74 -9.58 0.22 -15.82
CA PHE A 74 -8.27 -0.43 -15.71
C PHE A 74 -7.22 0.20 -16.64
N ASP A 75 -7.62 0.60 -17.85
CA ASP A 75 -6.77 1.39 -18.77
C ASP A 75 -6.47 2.78 -18.18
N ALA A 76 -7.49 3.42 -17.61
CA ALA A 76 -7.34 4.70 -16.93
C ALA A 76 -6.40 4.59 -15.70
N ALA A 77 -6.50 3.51 -14.92
CA ALA A 77 -5.61 3.27 -13.79
C ALA A 77 -4.14 3.16 -14.21
N VAL A 78 -3.85 2.52 -15.34
CA VAL A 78 -2.49 2.50 -15.93
C VAL A 78 -2.03 3.91 -16.28
N ALA A 79 -2.88 4.71 -16.93
CA ALA A 79 -2.52 6.07 -17.34
C ALA A 79 -2.29 6.99 -16.14
N VAL A 80 -3.17 6.94 -15.13
CA VAL A 80 -3.06 7.72 -13.88
C VAL A 80 -1.79 7.35 -13.14
N SER A 81 -1.55 6.04 -12.94
CA SER A 81 -0.38 5.56 -12.21
C SER A 81 0.93 5.91 -12.92
N ALA A 82 0.99 5.73 -14.24
CA ALA A 82 2.16 6.11 -15.03
C ALA A 82 2.40 7.63 -15.05
N ALA A 83 1.33 8.44 -15.09
CA ALA A 83 1.45 9.89 -15.01
C ALA A 83 1.92 10.33 -13.60
N LEU A 84 1.38 9.75 -12.52
CA LEU A 84 1.85 10.00 -11.15
C LEU A 84 3.34 9.63 -10.97
N ALA A 85 3.80 8.56 -11.64
CA ALA A 85 5.22 8.19 -11.63
C ALA A 85 6.14 9.28 -12.23
N VAL A 86 5.58 10.18 -13.06
CA VAL A 86 6.29 11.33 -13.62
C VAL A 86 6.07 12.57 -12.75
N VAL A 87 4.81 12.95 -12.50
CA VAL A 87 4.48 14.25 -11.89
C VAL A 87 4.57 14.28 -10.38
N GLU A 88 4.59 13.11 -9.71
CA GLU A 88 4.71 12.99 -8.25
C GLU A 88 5.92 12.12 -7.82
N PRO A 89 7.14 12.44 -8.33
CA PRO A 89 8.34 11.61 -8.11
C PRO A 89 8.76 11.54 -6.64
N SER A 90 8.24 12.41 -5.79
CA SER A 90 8.47 12.34 -4.35
C SER A 90 7.74 11.18 -3.68
N SER A 91 6.69 10.63 -4.29
CA SER A 91 5.77 9.70 -3.64
C SER A 91 5.69 8.35 -4.35
N SER A 92 5.74 8.33 -5.69
CA SER A 92 5.59 7.12 -6.53
C SER A 92 6.56 7.11 -7.71
N GLY A 93 6.61 6.02 -8.46
CA GLY A 93 7.47 5.90 -9.64
C GLY A 93 7.63 4.47 -10.14
N LEU A 94 8.20 4.31 -11.34
CA LEU A 94 8.48 2.99 -11.94
C LEU A 94 9.41 2.13 -11.10
N GLY A 95 10.24 2.74 -10.26
CA GLY A 95 11.14 2.04 -9.34
C GLY A 95 10.48 1.59 -8.05
N GLY A 96 9.16 1.72 -7.92
CA GLY A 96 8.35 1.31 -6.76
C GLY A 96 7.35 0.21 -7.06
N GLY A 97 6.28 0.20 -6.28
CA GLY A 97 5.18 -0.75 -6.40
C GLY A 97 3.99 -0.38 -5.55
N GLY A 98 3.02 -1.28 -5.46
CA GLY A 98 1.82 -1.03 -4.67
C GLY A 98 0.74 -2.08 -4.82
N PHE A 99 -0.49 -1.67 -4.54
CA PHE A 99 -1.68 -2.52 -4.61
C PHE A 99 -2.79 -1.82 -5.36
N TYR A 100 -3.48 -2.59 -6.22
CA TYR A 100 -4.65 -2.15 -6.95
C TYR A 100 -5.83 -3.04 -6.56
N LEU A 101 -6.81 -2.48 -5.89
CA LEU A 101 -8.07 -3.15 -5.62
C LEU A 101 -8.98 -2.93 -6.83
N LEU A 102 -9.47 -4.01 -7.40
CA LEU A 102 -10.20 -4.02 -8.67
C LEU A 102 -11.59 -4.62 -8.47
N HIS A 103 -12.60 -3.99 -9.09
CA HIS A 103 -13.92 -4.55 -9.29
C HIS A 103 -14.28 -4.47 -10.77
N ARG A 104 -14.64 -5.62 -11.38
CA ARG A 104 -15.13 -5.70 -12.74
C ARG A 104 -16.65 -5.90 -12.73
N GLN A 105 -17.36 -4.89 -13.20
CA GLN A 105 -18.82 -4.83 -13.10
C GLN A 105 -19.52 -5.93 -13.89
N SER A 106 -18.98 -6.35 -15.05
CA SER A 106 -19.65 -7.30 -15.96
C SER A 106 -19.97 -8.66 -15.32
N ASP A 107 -19.16 -9.10 -14.36
CA ASP A 107 -19.31 -10.38 -13.66
C ASP A 107 -19.18 -10.29 -12.14
N GLY A 108 -19.01 -9.07 -11.61
CA GLY A 108 -18.80 -8.81 -10.17
C GLY A 108 -17.47 -9.36 -9.65
N TYR A 109 -16.48 -9.57 -10.52
CA TYR A 109 -15.18 -10.10 -10.14
C TYR A 109 -14.39 -9.06 -9.37
N GLU A 110 -13.89 -9.43 -8.18
CA GLU A 110 -13.04 -8.60 -7.34
C GLU A 110 -11.72 -9.28 -7.05
N THR A 111 -10.66 -8.51 -7.16
CA THR A 111 -9.31 -8.97 -6.84
C THR A 111 -8.45 -7.81 -6.35
N MET A 112 -7.42 -8.12 -5.59
CA MET A 112 -6.32 -7.20 -5.33
C MET A 112 -5.12 -7.64 -6.17
N LEU A 113 -4.63 -6.77 -7.04
CA LEU A 113 -3.36 -6.97 -7.72
C LEU A 113 -2.24 -6.53 -6.80
N ASP A 114 -1.42 -7.49 -6.37
CA ASP A 114 -0.23 -7.27 -5.56
C ASP A 114 0.97 -7.02 -6.49
N ALA A 115 1.32 -5.76 -6.63
CA ALA A 115 2.52 -5.27 -7.30
C ALA A 115 3.56 -4.73 -6.30
N ARG A 116 3.50 -5.20 -5.03
CA ARG A 116 4.46 -4.85 -3.98
C ARG A 116 5.86 -5.24 -4.40
N GLU A 117 6.84 -4.44 -4.06
CA GLU A 117 8.25 -4.69 -4.28
C GLU A 117 8.71 -5.95 -3.54
N LYS A 118 9.74 -6.59 -4.05
CA LYS A 118 10.28 -7.85 -3.58
C LYS A 118 11.72 -7.72 -3.14
N ALA A 119 12.10 -8.28 -1.99
CA ALA A 119 13.50 -8.36 -1.59
C ALA A 119 14.32 -9.10 -2.66
N PRO A 120 15.52 -8.63 -3.03
CA PRO A 120 16.42 -9.36 -3.92
C PRO A 120 16.74 -10.77 -3.41
N ALA A 121 17.04 -11.70 -4.30
CA ALA A 121 17.37 -13.09 -3.94
C ALA A 121 18.61 -13.21 -3.02
N ALA A 122 19.51 -12.24 -3.06
CA ALA A 122 20.68 -12.16 -2.20
C ALA A 122 20.42 -11.50 -0.83
N ALA A 123 19.20 -11.05 -0.56
CA ALA A 123 18.85 -10.45 0.73
C ALA A 123 18.96 -11.48 1.87
N THR A 124 19.48 -11.06 3.02
CA THR A 124 19.61 -11.91 4.20
C THR A 124 18.89 -11.30 5.39
N ARG A 125 18.51 -12.16 6.37
CA ARG A 125 17.79 -11.78 7.58
C ARG A 125 18.42 -10.61 8.32
N ASP A 126 19.74 -10.59 8.42
CA ASP A 126 20.51 -9.68 9.27
C ASP A 126 21.34 -8.66 8.48
N MET A 127 21.03 -8.46 7.19
CA MET A 127 21.81 -7.61 6.29
C MET A 127 21.94 -6.14 6.72
N TYR A 128 21.09 -5.68 7.64
CA TYR A 128 21.12 -4.32 8.22
C TYR A 128 21.57 -4.28 9.67
N LEU A 129 22.14 -5.38 10.18
CA LEU A 129 22.70 -5.46 11.52
C LEU A 129 24.23 -5.39 11.48
N ASP A 130 24.83 -4.74 12.47
CA ASP A 130 26.26 -4.79 12.70
C ASP A 130 26.67 -6.14 13.32
N LYS A 131 27.97 -6.34 13.52
CA LYS A 131 28.51 -7.59 14.11
C LYS A 131 28.04 -7.85 15.54
N ALA A 132 27.56 -6.84 16.24
CA ALA A 132 26.99 -6.95 17.58
C ALA A 132 25.47 -7.18 17.57
N GLY A 133 24.86 -7.25 16.39
CA GLY A 133 23.41 -7.44 16.21
C GLY A 133 22.59 -6.17 16.43
N ASN A 134 23.19 -5.00 16.32
CA ASN A 134 22.49 -3.72 16.39
C ASN A 134 22.15 -3.22 15.00
N PRO A 135 20.98 -2.55 14.80
CA PRO A 135 20.64 -1.92 13.55
C PRO A 135 21.69 -0.88 13.11
N ILE A 136 22.15 -0.98 11.87
CA ILE A 136 23.04 0.01 11.26
C ILE A 136 22.18 1.23 10.89
N PRO A 137 22.48 2.43 11.41
CA PRO A 137 21.66 3.62 11.16
C PRO A 137 21.48 3.89 9.67
N ASN A 138 20.23 4.10 9.24
CA ASN A 138 19.81 4.40 7.88
C ASN A 138 20.16 3.35 6.81
N ALA A 139 20.66 2.17 7.15
CA ALA A 139 21.06 1.17 6.16
C ALA A 139 19.86 0.62 5.34
N SER A 140 18.67 0.61 5.93
CA SER A 140 17.42 0.20 5.27
C SER A 140 16.74 1.31 4.47
N THR A 141 17.16 2.57 4.63
CA THR A 141 16.55 3.72 3.95
C THR A 141 17.46 4.41 2.93
N ASP A 142 18.78 4.29 3.08
CA ASP A 142 19.77 5.01 2.30
C ASP A 142 20.66 4.06 1.50
N GLY A 143 20.97 4.45 0.25
CA GLY A 143 21.81 3.68 -0.67
C GLY A 143 21.09 2.51 -1.33
N SER A 144 21.71 1.95 -2.37
CA SER A 144 21.08 0.95 -3.25
C SER A 144 20.80 -0.41 -2.58
N LEU A 145 21.38 -0.66 -1.40
CA LEU A 145 21.07 -1.85 -0.62
C LEU A 145 19.64 -1.80 -0.05
N ALA A 146 19.07 -0.60 0.13
CA ALA A 146 17.71 -0.38 0.62
C ALA A 146 16.63 -0.55 -0.47
N ALA A 147 17.02 -0.68 -1.74
CA ALA A 147 16.08 -0.81 -2.85
C ALA A 147 15.63 -2.27 -3.03
N ALA A 148 14.31 -2.49 -3.01
CA ALA A 148 13.65 -3.74 -3.37
C ALA A 148 13.33 -3.77 -4.88
N ILE A 149 13.12 -4.95 -5.46
CA ILE A 149 12.80 -5.15 -6.87
C ILE A 149 11.43 -4.52 -7.18
N PRO A 150 11.34 -3.58 -8.12
CA PRO A 150 10.11 -2.86 -8.43
C PRO A 150 8.99 -3.73 -8.96
N GLY A 151 7.75 -3.30 -8.72
CA GLY A 151 6.54 -4.01 -9.18
C GLY A 151 5.67 -3.24 -10.17
N GLU A 152 5.78 -1.92 -10.19
CA GLU A 152 4.88 -1.03 -10.92
C GLU A 152 4.81 -1.32 -12.44
N PRO A 153 5.93 -1.50 -13.18
CA PRO A 153 5.88 -1.78 -14.61
C PRO A 153 5.17 -3.09 -14.96
N ALA A 154 5.26 -4.11 -14.08
CA ALA A 154 4.56 -5.37 -14.28
C ALA A 154 3.04 -5.22 -14.04
N ALA A 155 2.62 -4.33 -13.12
CA ALA A 155 1.21 -4.00 -12.93
C ALA A 155 0.60 -3.35 -14.17
N PHE A 156 1.30 -2.43 -14.82
CA PHE A 156 0.82 -1.78 -16.04
C PHE A 156 0.47 -2.78 -17.14
N GLU A 157 1.41 -3.68 -17.46
CA GLU A 157 1.14 -4.71 -18.47
C GLU A 157 0.00 -5.63 -18.05
N TYR A 158 0.00 -6.05 -16.78
CA TYR A 158 -1.00 -6.99 -16.29
C TYR A 158 -2.41 -6.41 -16.34
N LEU A 159 -2.60 -5.17 -15.89
CA LEU A 159 -3.87 -4.44 -15.93
C LEU A 159 -4.35 -4.28 -17.38
N ALA A 160 -3.52 -3.73 -18.26
CA ALA A 160 -3.87 -3.51 -19.65
C ALA A 160 -4.23 -4.82 -20.38
N ARG A 161 -3.41 -5.87 -20.22
CA ARG A 161 -3.59 -7.14 -20.92
C ARG A 161 -4.79 -7.94 -20.43
N LYS A 162 -5.05 -7.96 -19.12
CA LYS A 162 -6.08 -8.83 -18.51
C LYS A 162 -7.43 -8.15 -18.36
N TYR A 163 -7.44 -6.84 -18.11
CA TYR A 163 -8.62 -6.08 -17.73
C TYR A 163 -8.92 -4.92 -18.67
N GLY A 164 -7.88 -4.37 -19.31
CA GLY A 164 -7.99 -3.22 -20.22
C GLY A 164 -8.70 -3.55 -21.54
N LYS A 165 -9.19 -2.51 -22.18
CA LYS A 165 -9.77 -2.52 -23.54
C LYS A 165 -8.79 -2.00 -24.59
N LEU A 166 -7.81 -1.22 -24.16
CA LEU A 166 -6.83 -0.56 -25.03
C LEU A 166 -5.46 -1.26 -24.97
N PRO A 167 -4.67 -1.19 -26.04
CA PRO A 167 -3.27 -1.60 -25.98
C PRO A 167 -2.50 -0.78 -24.94
N LEU A 168 -1.61 -1.41 -24.17
CA LEU A 168 -0.77 -0.78 -23.14
C LEU A 168 -0.10 0.52 -23.63
N LYS A 169 0.40 0.51 -24.87
CA LYS A 169 1.04 1.67 -25.48
C LYS A 169 0.13 2.90 -25.59
N VAL A 170 -1.20 2.70 -25.68
CA VAL A 170 -2.16 3.81 -25.72
C VAL A 170 -2.33 4.39 -24.32
N SER A 171 -2.44 3.54 -23.29
CA SER A 171 -2.60 3.97 -21.90
C SER A 171 -1.36 4.67 -21.35
N LEU A 172 -0.15 4.36 -21.86
CA LEU A 172 1.10 5.00 -21.43
C LEU A 172 1.43 6.31 -22.16
N GLN A 173 0.73 6.64 -23.28
CA GLN A 173 1.05 7.85 -24.06
C GLN A 173 0.97 9.17 -23.28
N PRO A 174 -0.02 9.40 -22.40
CA PRO A 174 -0.07 10.63 -21.61
C PRO A 174 1.19 10.79 -20.74
N ALA A 175 1.61 9.76 -20.03
CA ALA A 175 2.80 9.79 -19.17
C ALA A 175 4.10 10.01 -19.97
N ILE A 176 4.24 9.34 -21.13
CA ILE A 176 5.39 9.53 -22.04
C ILE A 176 5.46 10.98 -22.50
N ARG A 177 4.32 11.55 -22.89
CA ARG A 177 4.23 12.97 -23.31
C ARG A 177 4.63 13.91 -22.19
N ILE A 178 4.05 13.74 -20.98
CA ILE A 178 4.36 14.57 -19.82
C ILE A 178 5.86 14.49 -19.48
N ALA A 179 6.46 13.31 -19.47
CA ALA A 179 7.89 13.14 -19.20
C ALA A 179 8.78 13.84 -20.24
N ARG A 180 8.39 13.87 -21.52
CA ARG A 180 9.14 14.53 -22.59
C ARG A 180 8.96 16.05 -22.62
N GLU A 181 7.72 16.51 -22.54
CA GLU A 181 7.37 17.92 -22.62
C GLU A 181 7.64 18.65 -21.32
N GLY A 182 7.51 17.93 -20.20
CA GLY A 182 7.73 18.39 -18.85
C GLY A 182 6.46 18.86 -18.15
N PHE A 183 6.59 19.07 -16.85
CA PHE A 183 5.56 19.60 -15.98
C PHE A 183 6.13 20.71 -15.08
N SER A 184 5.26 21.59 -14.60
CA SER A 184 5.68 22.71 -13.75
C SER A 184 5.98 22.29 -12.33
N MET A 185 7.05 22.81 -11.74
CA MET A 185 7.30 22.74 -10.29
C MET A 185 6.14 23.32 -9.52
N TYR A 186 5.62 22.57 -8.55
CA TYR A 186 4.48 22.94 -7.70
C TYR A 186 4.86 22.91 -6.20
N PRO A 187 4.05 23.52 -5.30
CA PRO A 187 4.44 23.75 -3.91
C PRO A 187 4.85 22.51 -3.12
N ARG A 188 4.11 21.39 -3.25
CA ARG A 188 4.40 20.16 -2.53
C ARG A 188 5.72 19.52 -2.98
N LEU A 189 5.96 19.46 -4.30
CA LEU A 189 7.21 18.94 -4.84
C LEU A 189 8.39 19.82 -4.45
N LEU A 190 8.23 21.17 -4.53
CA LEU A 190 9.23 22.13 -4.08
C LEU A 190 9.63 21.89 -2.60
N GLY A 191 8.63 21.71 -1.72
CA GLY A 191 8.87 21.43 -0.31
C GLY A 191 9.62 20.12 -0.10
N SER A 192 9.23 19.06 -0.83
CA SER A 192 9.87 17.75 -0.78
C SER A 192 11.32 17.78 -1.26
N LEU A 193 11.60 18.50 -2.36
CA LEU A 193 12.94 18.66 -2.90
C LEU A 193 13.84 19.47 -1.96
N ARG A 194 13.33 20.54 -1.34
CA ARG A 194 14.08 21.29 -0.31
C ARG A 194 14.49 20.40 0.84
N TYR A 195 13.59 19.54 1.30
CA TYR A 195 13.87 18.60 2.39
C TYR A 195 14.89 17.51 2.00
N LYS A 196 14.94 17.08 0.73
CA LYS A 196 15.79 15.99 0.24
C LYS A 196 16.96 16.45 -0.66
N ARG A 197 17.18 17.76 -0.82
CA ARG A 197 18.20 18.33 -1.73
C ARG A 197 19.56 17.67 -1.60
N ASP A 198 20.07 17.55 -0.36
CA ASP A 198 21.41 17.01 -0.11
C ASP A 198 21.53 15.52 -0.50
N ARG A 199 20.40 14.79 -0.48
CA ARG A 199 20.35 13.41 -1.00
C ARG A 199 20.42 13.41 -2.52
N MET A 200 19.69 14.31 -3.21
CA MET A 200 19.71 14.42 -4.67
C MET A 200 21.10 14.74 -5.20
N LEU A 201 21.84 15.59 -4.51
CA LEU A 201 23.22 15.97 -4.89
C LEU A 201 24.22 14.81 -4.84
N LYS A 202 23.92 13.72 -4.15
CA LYS A 202 24.78 12.52 -4.12
C LYS A 202 24.72 11.69 -5.40
N SER A 203 23.72 11.92 -6.26
CA SER A 203 23.53 11.24 -7.54
C SER A 203 23.49 12.26 -8.68
N PRO A 204 24.50 12.29 -9.57
CA PRO A 204 24.53 13.24 -10.70
C PRO A 204 23.30 13.13 -11.60
N ASP A 205 22.82 11.93 -11.91
CA ASP A 205 21.64 11.71 -12.75
C ASP A 205 20.37 12.22 -12.07
N THR A 206 20.22 12.01 -10.76
CA THR A 206 19.08 12.53 -9.99
C THR A 206 19.15 14.06 -9.88
N ALA A 207 20.32 14.63 -9.59
CA ALA A 207 20.52 16.07 -9.52
C ALA A 207 20.19 16.75 -10.86
N LYS A 208 20.62 16.16 -11.99
CA LYS A 208 20.33 16.66 -13.34
C LYS A 208 18.84 16.76 -13.62
N VAL A 209 18.02 15.87 -13.09
CA VAL A 209 16.56 15.88 -13.31
C VAL A 209 15.88 16.91 -12.41
N PHE A 210 16.21 16.95 -11.12
CA PHE A 210 15.41 17.66 -10.12
C PHE A 210 16.03 18.96 -9.61
N LEU A 211 17.28 19.23 -9.89
CA LEU A 211 17.99 20.44 -9.45
C LEU A 211 18.44 21.28 -10.65
N THR A 212 18.69 22.55 -10.37
CA THR A 212 19.32 23.44 -11.35
C THR A 212 20.81 23.07 -11.55
N PRO A 213 21.48 23.51 -12.64
CA PRO A 213 22.90 23.17 -12.89
C PRO A 213 23.87 23.56 -11.77
N ASP A 214 23.53 24.56 -10.97
CA ASP A 214 24.28 25.00 -9.78
C ASP A 214 23.90 24.22 -8.51
N GLY A 215 23.05 23.17 -8.62
CA GLY A 215 22.65 22.29 -7.52
C GLY A 215 21.61 22.88 -6.59
N ASN A 216 20.91 23.94 -6.96
CA ASN A 216 19.81 24.50 -6.20
C ASN A 216 18.48 23.83 -6.53
N VAL A 217 17.52 23.91 -5.60
CA VAL A 217 16.13 23.52 -5.87
C VAL A 217 15.48 24.57 -6.79
N PRO A 218 14.91 24.16 -7.93
CA PRO A 218 14.23 25.09 -8.83
C PRO A 218 13.05 25.80 -8.16
N GLU A 219 12.71 27.00 -8.64
CA GLU A 219 11.55 27.74 -8.15
C GLU A 219 10.22 27.22 -8.74
N LEU A 220 9.09 27.69 -8.18
CA LEU A 220 7.76 27.40 -8.70
C LEU A 220 7.65 27.79 -10.19
N GLY A 221 7.02 26.94 -10.98
CA GLY A 221 6.85 27.13 -12.41
C GLY A 221 8.03 26.68 -13.28
N TYR A 222 9.15 26.26 -12.67
CA TYR A 222 10.23 25.62 -13.42
C TYR A 222 9.75 24.32 -14.08
N ILE A 223 10.10 24.11 -15.36
CA ILE A 223 9.67 22.92 -16.10
C ILE A 223 10.66 21.78 -15.88
N ILE A 224 10.21 20.73 -15.20
CA ILE A 224 10.95 19.49 -15.03
C ILE A 224 10.70 18.59 -16.24
N LYS A 225 11.75 18.07 -16.85
CA LYS A 225 11.71 17.13 -17.98
C LYS A 225 12.48 15.88 -17.65
N GLU A 226 11.91 14.71 -18.00
CA GLU A 226 12.46 13.41 -17.70
C GLU A 226 12.61 12.54 -18.97
N PRO A 227 13.50 12.93 -19.91
CA PRO A 227 13.62 12.24 -21.20
C PRO A 227 14.05 10.77 -21.07
N ASP A 228 14.88 10.43 -20.09
CA ASP A 228 15.28 9.04 -19.84
C ASP A 228 14.13 8.20 -19.28
N LEU A 229 13.29 8.78 -18.41
CA LEU A 229 12.06 8.15 -17.94
C LEU A 229 11.07 7.95 -19.09
N ALA A 230 10.93 8.92 -19.99
CA ALA A 230 10.09 8.76 -21.19
C ALA A 230 10.57 7.60 -22.07
N ASN A 231 11.90 7.45 -22.25
CA ASN A 231 12.47 6.31 -23.01
C ASN A 231 12.18 4.97 -22.32
N THR A 232 12.23 4.91 -21.00
CA THR A 232 11.88 3.71 -20.24
C THR A 232 10.39 3.38 -20.34
N LEU A 233 9.50 4.38 -20.25
CA LEU A 233 8.07 4.21 -20.48
C LEU A 233 7.76 3.75 -21.90
N GLU A 234 8.48 4.24 -22.92
CA GLU A 234 8.35 3.77 -24.31
C GLU A 234 8.80 2.32 -24.49
N ALA A 235 9.88 1.90 -23.82
CA ALA A 235 10.28 0.50 -23.84
C ALA A 235 9.17 -0.40 -23.27
N ILE A 236 8.57 0.00 -22.14
CA ILE A 236 7.41 -0.71 -21.55
C ILE A 236 6.20 -0.68 -22.51
N ALA A 237 5.90 0.46 -23.12
CA ALA A 237 4.79 0.61 -24.07
C ALA A 237 4.90 -0.32 -25.30
N ASN A 238 6.11 -0.55 -25.77
CA ASN A 238 6.39 -1.36 -26.96
C ASN A 238 6.61 -2.85 -26.67
N GLU A 239 7.21 -3.19 -25.52
CA GLU A 239 7.65 -4.55 -25.20
C GLU A 239 6.95 -5.15 -23.98
N GLY A 240 5.99 -4.42 -23.38
CA GLY A 240 5.36 -4.80 -22.11
C GLY A 240 6.35 -4.76 -20.96
N ALA A 241 6.10 -5.55 -19.93
CA ALA A 241 6.99 -5.66 -18.76
C ALA A 241 8.42 -6.07 -19.13
N LYS A 242 8.62 -6.80 -20.23
CA LYS A 242 9.95 -7.17 -20.73
C LYS A 242 10.81 -5.95 -21.05
N GLY A 243 10.20 -4.83 -21.49
CA GLY A 243 10.91 -3.57 -21.75
C GLY A 243 11.55 -2.96 -20.50
N PHE A 244 11.13 -3.36 -19.30
CA PHE A 244 11.71 -2.94 -18.03
C PHE A 244 12.53 -4.05 -17.37
N TYR A 245 12.00 -5.27 -17.27
CA TYR A 245 12.62 -6.38 -16.54
C TYR A 245 13.61 -7.19 -17.39
N GLY A 246 13.82 -6.82 -18.65
CA GLY A 246 14.75 -7.42 -19.59
C GLY A 246 15.49 -6.40 -20.43
N GLY A 247 16.38 -6.87 -21.30
CA GLY A 247 17.09 -6.04 -22.28
C GLY A 247 17.97 -4.94 -21.66
N ARG A 248 18.03 -3.79 -22.35
CA ARG A 248 18.89 -2.66 -22.01
C ARG A 248 18.54 -2.03 -20.65
N ILE A 249 17.26 -1.75 -20.38
CA ILE A 249 16.84 -1.09 -19.14
C ILE A 249 17.18 -1.95 -17.92
N ALA A 250 16.90 -3.25 -17.97
CA ALA A 250 17.24 -4.17 -16.87
C ALA A 250 18.75 -4.18 -16.59
N GLN A 251 19.59 -4.18 -17.66
CA GLN A 251 21.04 -4.15 -17.51
C GLN A 251 21.51 -2.85 -16.86
N GLU A 252 21.03 -1.69 -17.34
CA GLU A 252 21.37 -0.37 -16.80
C GLU A 252 20.93 -0.23 -15.33
N LEU A 253 19.76 -0.76 -14.97
CA LEU A 253 19.27 -0.79 -13.58
C LEU A 253 20.20 -1.61 -12.69
N VAL A 254 20.52 -2.84 -13.09
CA VAL A 254 21.40 -3.74 -12.32
C VAL A 254 22.80 -3.16 -12.18
N ASP A 255 23.37 -2.66 -13.27
CA ASP A 255 24.72 -2.07 -13.24
C ASP A 255 24.78 -0.85 -12.32
N GLY A 256 23.81 0.06 -12.40
CA GLY A 256 23.72 1.24 -11.55
C GLY A 256 23.56 0.88 -10.07
N VAL A 257 22.64 -0.04 -9.76
CA VAL A 257 22.42 -0.52 -8.39
C VAL A 257 23.68 -1.17 -7.81
N ARG A 258 24.35 -2.01 -8.57
CA ARG A 258 25.59 -2.68 -8.12
C ARG A 258 26.76 -1.73 -7.97
N ALA A 259 26.89 -0.76 -8.86
CA ALA A 259 27.94 0.27 -8.79
C ALA A 259 27.88 1.09 -7.49
N THR A 260 26.70 1.15 -6.85
CA THR A 260 26.46 1.89 -5.60
C THR A 260 26.21 0.99 -4.38
N GLY A 261 26.63 -0.29 -4.46
CA GLY A 261 26.64 -1.23 -3.34
C GLY A 261 25.36 -2.04 -3.16
N GLY A 262 24.41 -1.97 -4.08
CA GLY A 262 23.21 -2.82 -4.08
C GLY A 262 23.50 -4.25 -4.57
N ILE A 263 22.51 -5.13 -4.43
CA ILE A 263 22.67 -6.58 -4.61
C ILE A 263 21.78 -7.17 -5.72
N TRP A 264 21.15 -6.33 -6.54
CA TRP A 264 20.27 -6.80 -7.62
C TRP A 264 21.04 -7.63 -8.66
N THR A 265 20.31 -8.54 -9.29
CA THR A 265 20.75 -9.32 -10.44
C THR A 265 19.70 -9.24 -11.56
N LEU A 266 20.10 -9.55 -12.79
CA LEU A 266 19.15 -9.67 -13.90
C LEU A 266 18.09 -10.75 -13.64
N ALA A 267 18.46 -11.81 -12.91
CA ALA A 267 17.53 -12.86 -12.52
C ALA A 267 16.46 -12.37 -11.53
N ASP A 268 16.81 -11.45 -10.61
CA ASP A 268 15.83 -10.83 -9.72
C ASP A 268 14.77 -10.07 -10.52
N LEU A 269 15.19 -9.23 -11.47
CA LEU A 269 14.29 -8.49 -12.34
C LEU A 269 13.44 -9.44 -13.20
N ALA A 270 14.05 -10.37 -13.92
CA ALA A 270 13.36 -11.30 -14.82
C ALA A 270 12.35 -12.21 -14.11
N SER A 271 12.56 -12.48 -12.81
CA SER A 271 11.68 -13.34 -12.00
C SER A 271 10.49 -12.60 -11.41
N TYR A 272 10.45 -11.26 -11.50
CA TYR A 272 9.36 -10.50 -10.88
C TYR A 272 8.01 -10.78 -11.57
N LYS A 273 6.98 -10.99 -10.77
CA LYS A 273 5.59 -11.16 -11.23
C LYS A 273 4.63 -10.52 -10.24
N VAL A 274 3.60 -9.88 -10.75
CA VAL A 274 2.43 -9.49 -9.95
C VAL A 274 1.63 -10.72 -9.53
N ILE A 275 0.92 -10.61 -8.41
CA ILE A 275 0.07 -11.69 -7.89
C ILE A 275 -1.35 -11.16 -7.72
N GLU A 276 -2.34 -11.91 -8.21
CA GLU A 276 -3.72 -11.65 -7.82
C GLU A 276 -4.03 -12.31 -6.49
N ARG A 277 -4.53 -11.51 -5.56
CA ARG A 277 -4.92 -11.97 -4.23
C ARG A 277 -6.41 -11.72 -4.01
N LYS A 278 -7.06 -12.63 -3.28
CA LYS A 278 -8.44 -12.41 -2.84
C LYS A 278 -8.46 -11.23 -1.86
N PRO A 279 -9.24 -10.17 -2.12
CA PRO A 279 -9.36 -9.07 -1.18
C PRO A 279 -10.04 -9.54 0.11
N LEU A 280 -9.84 -8.79 1.19
CA LEU A 280 -10.58 -8.99 2.43
C LEU A 280 -11.97 -8.37 2.31
N VAL A 281 -12.96 -9.05 2.86
CA VAL A 281 -14.35 -8.59 2.87
C VAL A 281 -14.88 -8.70 4.29
N GLY A 282 -15.47 -7.62 4.79
CA GLY A 282 -16.16 -7.55 6.07
C GLY A 282 -17.48 -6.81 5.97
N ASP A 283 -18.21 -6.73 7.09
CA ASP A 283 -19.43 -5.97 7.24
C ASP A 283 -19.27 -4.96 8.39
N TYR A 284 -19.79 -3.77 8.21
CA TYR A 284 -19.90 -2.76 9.26
C TYR A 284 -21.26 -2.08 9.19
N HIS A 285 -22.16 -2.38 10.14
CA HIS A 285 -23.53 -1.85 10.18
C HIS A 285 -24.28 -1.98 8.85
N GLY A 286 -24.11 -3.12 8.16
CA GLY A 286 -24.75 -3.41 6.89
C GLY A 286 -24.07 -2.80 5.66
N ALA A 287 -22.93 -2.14 5.83
CA ALA A 287 -22.05 -1.79 4.74
C ALA A 287 -21.05 -2.92 4.48
N ARG A 288 -20.89 -3.31 3.23
CA ARG A 288 -19.85 -4.25 2.79
C ARG A 288 -18.54 -3.49 2.58
N ILE A 289 -17.50 -3.90 3.28
CA ILE A 289 -16.15 -3.32 3.18
C ILE A 289 -15.26 -4.29 2.43
N VAL A 290 -14.69 -3.85 1.32
CA VAL A 290 -13.71 -4.63 0.53
C VAL A 290 -12.38 -3.89 0.60
N SER A 291 -11.33 -4.54 1.07
CA SER A 291 -10.04 -3.88 1.28
C SER A 291 -8.86 -4.80 1.00
N ALA A 292 -7.64 -4.22 1.03
CA ALA A 292 -6.41 -4.93 0.72
C ALA A 292 -6.15 -6.10 1.67
N SER A 293 -5.74 -7.23 1.10
CA SER A 293 -5.22 -8.39 1.85
C SER A 293 -3.70 -8.31 2.00
N PRO A 294 -3.08 -9.13 2.87
CA PRO A 294 -1.62 -9.23 2.95
C PRO A 294 -0.98 -9.54 1.58
N PRO A 295 0.23 -9.02 1.31
CA PRO A 295 1.18 -8.40 2.26
C PRO A 295 0.88 -6.95 2.62
N SER A 296 -0.36 -6.46 2.47
CA SER A 296 -0.78 -5.24 3.15
C SER A 296 -1.53 -5.56 4.45
N SER A 297 -1.18 -4.85 5.51
CA SER A 297 -1.88 -4.90 6.78
C SER A 297 -3.14 -4.02 6.79
N GLY A 298 -3.26 -3.14 5.78
CA GLY A 298 -4.26 -2.07 5.80
C GLY A 298 -5.68 -2.58 5.95
N GLY A 299 -6.10 -3.48 5.08
CA GLY A 299 -7.47 -4.03 5.15
C GLY A 299 -7.74 -4.86 6.40
N VAL A 300 -6.74 -5.62 6.90
CA VAL A 300 -6.90 -6.37 8.16
C VAL A 300 -7.18 -5.40 9.31
N ALA A 301 -6.35 -4.38 9.47
CA ALA A 301 -6.46 -3.45 10.58
C ALA A 301 -7.71 -2.55 10.50
N VAL A 302 -8.13 -2.15 9.29
CA VAL A 302 -9.40 -1.41 9.08
C VAL A 302 -10.59 -2.29 9.47
N LEU A 303 -10.64 -3.54 9.01
CA LEU A 303 -11.76 -4.45 9.33
C LEU A 303 -11.78 -4.84 10.80
N ASP A 304 -10.62 -5.08 11.44
CA ASP A 304 -10.53 -5.37 12.86
C ASP A 304 -11.04 -4.19 13.69
N ALA A 305 -10.59 -2.96 13.39
CA ALA A 305 -11.07 -1.76 14.07
C ALA A 305 -12.58 -1.55 13.88
N LEU A 306 -13.11 -1.73 12.66
CA LEU A 306 -14.55 -1.63 12.39
C LEU A 306 -15.34 -2.70 13.14
N ASN A 307 -14.87 -3.94 13.21
CA ASN A 307 -15.48 -5.02 13.97
C ASN A 307 -15.47 -4.71 15.49
N ILE A 308 -14.41 -4.12 16.03
CA ILE A 308 -14.39 -3.65 17.42
C ILE A 308 -15.45 -2.57 17.62
N LEU A 309 -15.52 -1.59 16.72
CA LEU A 309 -16.46 -0.47 16.81
C LEU A 309 -17.92 -0.88 16.58
N SER A 310 -18.19 -1.96 15.85
CA SER A 310 -19.57 -2.42 15.56
C SER A 310 -20.41 -2.73 16.80
N GLY A 311 -19.78 -2.96 17.94
CA GLY A 311 -20.48 -3.20 19.20
C GLY A 311 -20.77 -1.94 20.02
N PHE A 312 -20.46 -0.75 19.53
CA PHE A 312 -20.77 0.52 20.16
C PHE A 312 -21.75 1.32 19.29
N ASP A 313 -22.69 1.99 19.93
CA ASP A 313 -23.50 3.01 19.26
C ASP A 313 -22.73 4.35 19.27
N LEU A 314 -21.94 4.56 18.21
CA LEU A 314 -21.12 5.76 18.09
C LEU A 314 -21.93 7.05 17.89
N GLN A 315 -23.23 6.95 17.59
CA GLN A 315 -24.12 8.10 17.45
C GLN A 315 -24.77 8.48 18.79
N ALA A 316 -24.81 7.54 19.74
CA ALA A 316 -25.43 7.77 21.04
C ALA A 316 -24.47 8.37 22.09
N VAL A 317 -23.18 8.49 21.78
CA VAL A 317 -22.16 9.03 22.69
C VAL A 317 -21.73 10.44 22.27
N ASP A 318 -21.19 11.20 23.22
CA ASP A 318 -20.59 12.51 22.91
C ASP A 318 -19.33 12.37 22.03
N SER A 319 -18.92 13.46 21.38
CA SER A 319 -17.86 13.47 20.40
C SER A 319 -16.49 13.04 20.98
N GLY A 320 -16.18 13.42 22.22
CA GLY A 320 -14.91 13.00 22.88
C GLY A 320 -14.91 11.51 23.19
N THR A 321 -16.02 10.95 23.69
CA THR A 321 -16.19 9.52 23.93
C THR A 321 -16.13 8.74 22.61
N ARG A 322 -16.79 9.23 21.53
CA ARG A 322 -16.68 8.62 20.20
C ARG A 322 -15.22 8.52 19.74
N LYS A 323 -14.45 9.62 19.84
CA LYS A 323 -13.04 9.64 19.47
C LYS A 323 -12.19 8.68 20.33
N HIS A 324 -12.46 8.64 21.64
CA HIS A 324 -11.82 7.69 22.54
C HIS A 324 -12.03 6.23 22.10
N LEU A 325 -13.27 5.84 21.78
CA LEU A 325 -13.57 4.49 21.32
C LEU A 325 -12.86 4.15 20.01
N VAL A 326 -12.79 5.09 19.07
CA VAL A 326 -12.05 4.93 17.80
C VAL A 326 -10.55 4.77 18.07
N ILE A 327 -9.97 5.55 18.97
CA ILE A 327 -8.55 5.45 19.37
C ILE A 327 -8.28 4.07 20.00
N GLU A 328 -9.16 3.58 20.86
CA GLU A 328 -9.02 2.26 21.49
C GLU A 328 -9.14 1.11 20.48
N ALA A 329 -9.97 1.25 19.45
CA ALA A 329 -10.03 0.31 18.33
C ALA A 329 -8.74 0.33 17.50
N MET A 330 -8.24 1.52 17.16
CA MET A 330 -6.94 1.67 16.47
C MET A 330 -5.82 1.00 17.26
N ARG A 331 -5.71 1.26 18.57
CA ARG A 331 -4.70 0.68 19.45
C ARG A 331 -4.63 -0.85 19.32
N ARG A 332 -5.76 -1.53 19.30
CA ARG A 332 -5.85 -2.99 19.21
C ARG A 332 -5.52 -3.51 17.81
N ALA A 333 -6.09 -2.90 16.79
CA ALA A 333 -5.83 -3.27 15.40
C ALA A 333 -4.35 -3.13 15.02
N TYR A 334 -3.68 -2.07 15.47
CA TYR A 334 -2.24 -1.90 15.24
C TYR A 334 -1.37 -2.84 16.07
N ARG A 335 -1.81 -3.20 17.26
CA ARG A 335 -1.15 -4.27 18.04
C ARG A 335 -1.18 -5.59 17.29
N ASP A 336 -2.32 -5.98 16.77
CA ASP A 336 -2.48 -7.23 16.02
C ASP A 336 -1.69 -7.21 14.70
N ARG A 337 -1.66 -6.06 14.02
CA ARG A 337 -0.76 -5.82 12.90
C ARG A 337 0.70 -6.15 13.25
N ALA A 338 1.19 -5.62 14.36
CA ALA A 338 2.58 -5.78 14.78
C ALA A 338 2.93 -7.23 15.10
N LEU A 339 1.98 -8.00 15.65
CA LEU A 339 2.20 -9.37 16.12
C LEU A 339 2.08 -10.43 15.03
N TYR A 340 1.17 -10.26 14.08
CA TYR A 340 0.75 -11.39 13.24
C TYR A 340 1.03 -11.24 11.76
N LEU A 341 1.19 -10.00 11.23
CA LEU A 341 1.14 -9.77 9.80
C LEU A 341 2.50 -9.77 9.11
N GLY A 342 2.51 -10.25 7.87
CA GLY A 342 3.68 -10.35 7.00
C GLY A 342 3.26 -10.77 5.58
N ASP A 343 4.21 -11.31 4.81
CA ASP A 343 3.95 -11.85 3.47
C ASP A 343 3.28 -13.23 3.56
N PRO A 344 2.06 -13.40 2.99
CA PRO A 344 1.30 -14.66 3.05
C PRO A 344 1.98 -15.82 2.32
N ASP A 345 2.92 -15.54 1.40
CA ASP A 345 3.66 -16.56 0.68
C ASP A 345 4.81 -17.15 1.53
N PHE A 346 5.12 -16.53 2.69
CA PHE A 346 6.22 -16.90 3.59
C PHE A 346 5.77 -17.25 5.00
N VAL A 347 4.66 -16.71 5.47
CA VAL A 347 4.19 -16.91 6.85
C VAL A 347 2.69 -17.20 6.90
N SER A 348 2.32 -18.13 7.76
CA SER A 348 0.92 -18.37 8.08
C SER A 348 0.44 -17.31 9.07
N MET A 349 -0.72 -16.72 8.77
CA MET A 349 -1.33 -15.67 9.57
C MET A 349 -2.76 -16.05 9.95
N PRO A 350 -3.23 -15.75 11.18
CA PRO A 350 -4.59 -16.08 11.62
C PRO A 350 -5.63 -15.09 11.06
N LEU A 351 -5.63 -14.86 9.73
CA LEU A 351 -6.45 -13.82 9.10
C LEU A 351 -7.94 -13.97 9.38
N ALA A 352 -8.45 -15.23 9.31
CA ALA A 352 -9.85 -15.50 9.59
C ALA A 352 -10.24 -15.14 11.04
N GLN A 353 -9.30 -15.25 11.98
CA GLN A 353 -9.51 -14.84 13.37
C GLN A 353 -9.47 -13.32 13.51
N LEU A 354 -8.46 -12.66 12.93
CA LEU A 354 -8.26 -11.20 13.08
C LEU A 354 -9.43 -10.37 12.54
N ILE A 355 -10.11 -10.85 11.50
CA ILE A 355 -11.30 -10.19 10.93
C ILE A 355 -12.62 -10.81 11.43
N ASN A 356 -12.58 -11.65 12.48
CA ASN A 356 -13.78 -12.28 13.02
C ASN A 356 -14.48 -11.37 14.04
N PRO A 357 -15.80 -11.12 13.91
CA PRO A 357 -16.56 -10.32 14.85
C PRO A 357 -16.51 -10.82 16.30
N ASP A 358 -16.41 -12.15 16.54
CA ASP A 358 -16.31 -12.71 17.89
C ASP A 358 -14.96 -12.41 18.53
N TYR A 359 -13.87 -12.43 17.73
CA TYR A 359 -12.55 -12.01 18.20
C TYR A 359 -12.56 -10.53 18.59
N ALA A 360 -13.13 -9.69 17.75
CA ALA A 360 -13.29 -8.26 18.00
C ALA A 360 -14.18 -8.00 19.24
N ALA A 361 -15.22 -8.82 19.48
CA ALA A 361 -16.03 -8.75 20.70
C ALA A 361 -15.18 -9.04 21.96
N GLY A 362 -14.26 -10.00 21.88
CA GLY A 362 -13.29 -10.27 22.94
C GLY A 362 -12.37 -9.08 23.20
N GLN A 363 -11.83 -8.44 22.17
CA GLN A 363 -11.01 -7.23 22.29
C GLN A 363 -11.81 -6.05 22.88
N ARG A 364 -13.05 -5.86 22.43
CA ARG A 364 -13.96 -4.82 22.89
C ARG A 364 -14.28 -4.94 24.38
N SER A 365 -14.37 -6.14 24.95
CA SER A 365 -14.66 -6.36 26.36
C SER A 365 -13.68 -5.68 27.32
N SER A 366 -12.47 -5.36 26.85
CA SER A 366 -11.44 -4.64 27.61
C SER A 366 -11.51 -3.12 27.45
N ILE A 367 -12.36 -2.59 26.57
CA ILE A 367 -12.51 -1.16 26.34
C ILE A 367 -13.48 -0.57 27.37
N ARG A 368 -13.03 0.44 28.07
CA ARG A 368 -13.86 1.23 28.99
C ARG A 368 -14.18 2.56 28.30
N ALA A 369 -15.43 3.00 28.37
CA ALA A 369 -15.86 4.26 27.75
C ALA A 369 -15.32 5.53 28.44
N ASP A 370 -14.81 5.40 29.67
CA ASP A 370 -14.37 6.49 30.53
C ASP A 370 -12.86 6.53 30.76
N LYS A 371 -12.09 5.53 30.27
CA LYS A 371 -10.67 5.42 30.56
C LYS A 371 -9.88 4.73 29.46
N ALA A 372 -8.79 5.34 29.02
CA ALA A 372 -7.84 4.75 28.09
C ALA A 372 -7.11 3.54 28.70
N MET A 373 -6.86 2.53 27.87
CA MET A 373 -6.01 1.40 28.25
C MET A 373 -4.58 1.72 27.82
N PRO A 374 -3.58 1.75 28.74
CA PRO A 374 -2.19 1.88 28.36
C PRO A 374 -1.75 0.75 27.40
N SER A 375 -0.97 1.09 26.38
CA SER A 375 -0.53 0.12 25.36
C SER A 375 0.36 -0.99 25.93
N ASP A 376 1.11 -0.73 27.01
CA ASP A 376 1.95 -1.70 27.70
C ASP A 376 1.14 -2.79 28.44
N MET A 377 -0.13 -2.51 28.75
CA MET A 377 -1.05 -3.52 29.29
C MET A 377 -1.59 -4.48 28.22
N LEU A 378 -1.40 -4.17 26.94
CA LEU A 378 -1.69 -5.08 25.85
C LEU A 378 -0.40 -5.82 25.49
N PRO A 379 -0.33 -7.17 25.58
CA PRO A 379 0.89 -7.90 25.24
C PRO A 379 1.37 -7.57 23.83
N GLY A 380 2.62 -7.11 23.65
CA GLY A 380 3.15 -6.64 22.37
C GLY A 380 4.65 -6.32 22.39
N ILE A 381 5.11 -5.41 21.56
CA ILE A 381 6.51 -5.09 21.24
C ILE A 381 6.76 -3.59 21.45
N GLU A 382 7.96 -3.13 21.87
CA GLU A 382 8.32 -1.72 22.15
C GLU A 382 8.80 -0.92 20.92
N SER A 383 8.62 0.45 20.86
CA SER A 383 8.93 1.28 19.68
C SER A 383 9.09 2.80 19.87
N GLN A 384 9.65 3.49 18.83
CA GLN A 384 9.72 4.95 18.66
C GLN A 384 9.38 5.39 17.21
N PRO A 385 8.85 6.63 16.94
CA PRO A 385 8.27 7.00 15.63
C PRO A 385 9.11 7.90 14.72
N VAL A 386 8.97 7.77 13.36
CA VAL A 386 9.33 8.78 12.31
C VAL A 386 8.70 8.47 10.93
N GLY A 387 8.25 9.51 10.14
CA GLY A 387 8.13 9.56 8.66
C GLY A 387 6.86 9.05 7.95
N MET A 388 6.47 9.70 6.76
CA MET A 388 5.30 9.30 5.92
C MET A 388 5.48 9.61 4.43
N GLN A 389 5.24 8.63 3.48
CA GLN A 389 5.09 8.88 2.03
C GLN A 389 4.45 7.72 1.24
N THR A 390 3.64 8.04 0.22
CA THR A 390 2.89 7.14 -0.71
C THR A 390 2.03 8.03 -1.60
N THR A 391 1.36 7.51 -2.65
CA THR A 391 0.27 8.18 -3.35
C THR A 391 -0.94 7.25 -3.51
N HIS A 392 -2.11 7.84 -3.75
CA HIS A 392 -3.34 7.11 -4.01
C HIS A 392 -4.10 7.72 -5.18
N PHE A 393 -4.92 6.90 -5.86
CA PHE A 393 -5.91 7.33 -6.83
C PHE A 393 -7.12 6.41 -6.84
N SER A 394 -8.27 6.96 -7.19
CA SER A 394 -9.56 6.27 -7.32
C SER A 394 -10.14 6.47 -8.72
N VAL A 395 -10.69 5.40 -9.33
CA VAL A 395 -11.31 5.44 -10.66
C VAL A 395 -12.64 4.68 -10.64
N LEU A 396 -13.67 5.31 -11.22
CA LEU A 396 -14.95 4.72 -11.57
C LEU A 396 -15.19 5.01 -13.06
N ASP A 397 -15.45 3.99 -13.88
CA ASP A 397 -15.83 4.22 -15.27
C ASP A 397 -17.37 4.20 -15.47
N SER A 398 -17.80 4.60 -16.64
CA SER A 398 -19.23 4.62 -17.02
C SER A 398 -19.88 3.24 -17.13
N GLU A 399 -19.10 2.16 -17.07
CA GLU A 399 -19.59 0.77 -17.04
C GLU A 399 -19.74 0.24 -15.62
N GLY A 400 -19.25 1.00 -14.61
CA GLY A 400 -19.26 0.61 -13.19
C GLY A 400 -18.04 -0.20 -12.75
N ASN A 401 -16.97 -0.28 -13.55
CA ASN A 401 -15.73 -0.86 -13.10
C ASN A 401 -15.03 0.10 -12.13
N LEU A 402 -14.40 -0.46 -11.08
CA LEU A 402 -13.76 0.31 -10.01
C LEU A 402 -12.29 -0.05 -9.92
N VAL A 403 -11.45 0.97 -9.66
CA VAL A 403 -10.06 0.79 -9.25
C VAL A 403 -9.76 1.73 -8.09
N ALA A 404 -9.17 1.19 -7.02
CA ALA A 404 -8.48 1.95 -5.98
C ALA A 404 -7.01 1.53 -5.99
N GLY A 405 -6.12 2.44 -6.37
CA GLY A 405 -4.68 2.20 -6.52
C GLY A 405 -3.88 2.96 -5.47
N THR A 406 -3.07 2.24 -4.68
CA THR A 406 -2.12 2.85 -3.74
C THR A 406 -0.72 2.38 -4.10
N ILE A 407 0.16 3.31 -4.47
CA ILE A 407 1.48 3.06 -5.02
C ILE A 407 2.55 3.91 -4.33
N SER A 408 3.81 3.44 -4.27
CA SER A 408 4.84 4.11 -3.48
C SER A 408 6.26 3.82 -3.94
N LEU A 409 7.17 4.74 -3.59
CA LEU A 409 8.61 4.51 -3.47
C LEU A 409 9.05 4.26 -2.02
N ASN A 410 8.12 4.14 -1.08
CA ASN A 410 8.23 4.06 0.36
C ASN A 410 8.46 5.45 1.01
N LEU A 411 9.67 5.99 1.09
CA LEU A 411 9.92 7.34 1.60
C LEU A 411 10.05 8.36 0.46
N PHE A 412 10.08 9.66 0.80
CA PHE A 412 10.28 10.75 -0.18
C PHE A 412 11.45 10.45 -1.11
N PHE A 413 11.15 10.32 -2.42
CA PHE A 413 12.10 10.00 -3.48
C PHE A 413 12.85 8.68 -3.26
N GLY A 414 12.30 7.75 -2.48
CA GLY A 414 12.95 6.48 -2.17
C GLY A 414 14.37 6.67 -1.64
N ILE A 415 15.34 5.99 -2.27
CA ILE A 415 16.77 6.17 -1.95
C ILE A 415 17.37 7.46 -2.55
N GLY A 416 16.62 8.23 -3.34
CA GLY A 416 17.12 9.45 -4.02
C GLY A 416 18.13 9.18 -5.12
N TYR A 417 18.09 8.01 -5.74
CA TYR A 417 19.03 7.58 -6.76
C TYR A 417 18.32 7.11 -8.03
N ILE A 418 18.76 7.64 -9.16
CA ILE A 418 18.39 7.22 -10.51
C ILE A 418 19.60 6.51 -11.13
N PRO A 419 19.52 5.20 -11.43
CA PRO A 419 20.54 4.52 -12.22
C PRO A 419 20.74 5.21 -13.59
N PRO A 420 21.97 5.41 -14.06
CA PRO A 420 22.25 6.16 -15.28
C PRO A 420 21.43 5.70 -16.49
N LYS A 421 20.90 6.66 -17.28
CA LYS A 421 20.14 6.47 -18.51
C LYS A 421 18.77 5.81 -18.36
N THR A 422 18.33 5.47 -17.16
CA THR A 422 17.03 4.83 -16.94
C THR A 422 15.90 5.80 -16.65
N GLY A 423 16.18 6.94 -16.01
CA GLY A 423 15.19 7.85 -15.47
C GLY A 423 14.39 7.28 -14.28
N VAL A 424 14.70 6.08 -13.84
CA VAL A 424 13.94 5.35 -12.81
C VAL A 424 14.45 5.70 -11.42
N LEU A 425 13.67 6.45 -10.66
CA LEU A 425 13.94 6.72 -9.25
C LEU A 425 13.63 5.46 -8.43
N LEU A 426 14.59 4.97 -7.63
CA LEU A 426 14.47 3.72 -6.90
C LEU A 426 13.85 3.88 -5.52
N ASN A 427 13.03 2.89 -5.14
CA ASN A 427 12.40 2.78 -3.84
C ASN A 427 13.40 2.52 -2.70
N ASN A 428 12.94 2.63 -1.44
CA ASN A 428 13.61 2.12 -0.25
C ASN A 428 12.68 1.22 0.59
N THR A 429 11.93 0.38 -0.09
CA THR A 429 10.88 -0.47 0.50
C THR A 429 11.43 -1.59 1.39
N MET A 430 12.73 -1.86 1.33
CA MET A 430 13.38 -2.79 2.28
C MET A 430 13.25 -2.33 3.74
N ASP A 431 13.03 -1.02 4.00
CA ASP A 431 12.77 -0.47 5.33
C ASP A 431 11.46 -0.95 5.96
N ASP A 432 10.51 -1.38 5.14
CA ASP A 432 9.22 -1.90 5.64
C ASP A 432 9.32 -3.32 6.23
N PHE A 433 10.45 -3.99 6.10
CA PHE A 433 10.71 -5.22 6.85
C PHE A 433 11.03 -4.94 8.32
N SER A 434 10.77 -5.92 9.17
CA SER A 434 11.28 -5.93 10.55
C SER A 434 12.75 -6.30 10.54
N ILE A 435 13.63 -5.33 10.68
CA ILE A 435 15.09 -5.52 10.73
C ILE A 435 15.46 -6.37 11.96
N LYS A 436 14.84 -6.04 13.10
CA LYS A 436 14.97 -6.76 14.38
C LYS A 436 13.63 -6.65 15.12
N PRO A 437 13.15 -7.72 15.82
CA PRO A 437 11.95 -7.61 16.64
C PRO A 437 12.02 -6.44 17.61
N GLY A 438 10.96 -5.62 17.66
CA GLY A 438 10.90 -4.42 18.51
C GLY A 438 11.62 -3.19 17.98
N THR A 439 12.42 -3.29 16.91
CA THR A 439 13.02 -2.12 16.28
C THR A 439 12.03 -1.48 15.32
N PRO A 440 11.74 -0.17 15.45
CA PRO A 440 10.84 0.53 14.54
C PRO A 440 11.50 0.77 13.18
N ASN A 441 10.69 0.77 12.11
CA ASN A 441 11.10 1.26 10.80
C ASN A 441 10.97 2.80 10.71
N ALA A 442 11.19 3.39 9.55
CA ALA A 442 11.07 4.84 9.34
C ALA A 442 9.65 5.40 9.58
N PHE A 443 8.62 4.57 9.66
CA PHE A 443 7.26 4.95 10.04
C PHE A 443 6.95 4.78 11.53
N GLY A 444 7.95 4.39 12.33
CA GLY A 444 7.76 4.06 13.74
C GLY A 444 7.00 2.76 13.97
N LEU A 445 6.71 1.98 12.92
CA LEU A 445 6.04 0.71 13.04
C LEU A 445 6.99 -0.36 13.54
N VAL A 446 6.56 -1.04 14.59
CA VAL A 446 7.24 -2.25 15.06
C VAL A 446 6.67 -3.48 14.37
N GLY A 447 7.49 -4.51 14.29
CA GLY A 447 7.11 -5.81 13.79
C GLY A 447 7.91 -6.92 14.45
N ASN A 448 7.58 -8.16 14.10
CA ASN A 448 8.23 -9.35 14.60
C ASN A 448 8.80 -10.22 13.46
N ALA A 449 9.11 -11.47 13.77
CA ALA A 449 9.66 -12.45 12.84
C ALA A 449 8.77 -12.70 11.60
N ALA A 450 7.45 -12.49 11.69
CA ALA A 450 6.54 -12.66 10.56
C ALA A 450 6.91 -11.74 9.38
N ASN A 451 7.33 -10.51 9.68
CA ASN A 451 7.79 -9.54 8.68
C ASN A 451 9.32 -9.45 8.58
N ALA A 452 10.09 -10.45 9.02
CA ALA A 452 11.53 -10.46 8.86
C ALA A 452 11.96 -10.57 7.39
N ILE A 453 13.15 -10.02 7.05
CA ILE A 453 13.73 -10.08 5.71
C ILE A 453 13.97 -11.54 5.31
N ALA A 454 13.61 -11.89 4.08
CA ALA A 454 13.98 -13.15 3.44
C ALA A 454 14.14 -12.93 1.92
N PRO A 455 14.94 -13.75 1.23
CA PRO A 455 15.06 -13.73 -0.22
C PRO A 455 13.70 -13.80 -0.92
N ASN A 456 13.46 -12.93 -1.89
CA ASN A 456 12.22 -12.88 -2.68
C ASN A 456 10.92 -12.56 -1.92
N LYS A 457 10.98 -12.23 -0.65
CA LYS A 457 9.84 -11.87 0.19
C LYS A 457 9.38 -10.43 -0.07
N ARG A 458 8.08 -10.18 0.06
CA ARG A 458 7.50 -8.84 0.07
C ARG A 458 7.42 -8.31 1.49
N SER A 459 7.74 -7.04 1.69
CA SER A 459 7.62 -6.41 3.01
C SER A 459 6.16 -6.07 3.31
N LEU A 460 5.80 -6.07 4.60
CA LEU A 460 4.47 -5.71 5.06
C LEU A 460 4.19 -4.23 4.79
N SER A 461 3.09 -3.93 4.08
CA SER A 461 2.62 -2.58 3.80
C SER A 461 1.51 -2.15 4.78
N SER A 462 1.21 -0.84 4.81
CA SER A 462 0.02 -0.27 5.46
C SER A 462 -1.01 0.28 4.46
N MET A 463 -0.79 0.13 3.16
CA MET A 463 -1.70 0.58 2.12
C MET A 463 -3.09 -0.06 2.27
N ALA A 464 -4.13 0.74 2.16
CA ALA A 464 -5.51 0.31 2.40
C ALA A 464 -6.47 0.83 1.30
N PRO A 465 -6.24 0.51 0.01
CA PRO A 465 -7.25 0.80 -1.00
C PRO A 465 -8.54 0.06 -0.62
N THR A 466 -9.68 0.77 -0.60
CA THR A 466 -10.92 0.24 -0.01
C THR A 466 -12.14 0.64 -0.84
N PHE A 467 -13.10 -0.28 -0.97
CA PHE A 467 -14.46 -0.03 -1.41
C PHE A 467 -15.41 -0.18 -0.22
N VAL A 468 -16.33 0.76 -0.05
CA VAL A 468 -17.39 0.72 0.96
C VAL A 468 -18.73 0.74 0.24
N GLU A 469 -19.46 -0.36 0.29
CA GLU A 469 -20.73 -0.55 -0.40
C GLU A 469 -21.88 -0.60 0.60
N THR A 470 -22.89 0.23 0.36
CA THR A 470 -24.14 0.24 1.13
C THR A 470 -25.31 -0.01 0.19
N LYS A 471 -26.52 -0.20 0.76
CA LYS A 471 -27.75 -0.25 -0.07
C LYS A 471 -28.02 1.06 -0.81
N LYS A 472 -27.45 2.18 -0.36
CA LYS A 472 -27.71 3.53 -0.90
C LYS A 472 -26.60 4.03 -1.81
N GLY A 473 -25.41 3.46 -1.75
CA GLY A 473 -24.30 3.96 -2.54
C GLY A 473 -22.99 3.25 -2.28
N LEU A 474 -21.98 3.70 -2.99
CA LEU A 474 -20.61 3.21 -2.97
C LEU A 474 -19.64 4.35 -2.66
N MET A 475 -18.56 4.04 -1.94
CA MET A 475 -17.38 4.87 -1.84
C MET A 475 -16.13 4.09 -2.26
N ILE A 476 -15.26 4.74 -3.05
CA ILE A 476 -13.88 4.32 -3.34
C ILE A 476 -12.98 5.25 -2.53
N ILE A 477 -12.06 4.72 -1.73
CA ILE A 477 -11.23 5.52 -0.83
C ILE A 477 -9.83 4.94 -0.68
N GLY A 478 -8.87 5.82 -0.54
CA GLY A 478 -7.53 5.55 -0.05
C GLY A 478 -6.71 6.82 0.08
N THR A 479 -5.50 6.71 0.60
CA THR A 479 -4.66 7.84 0.91
C THR A 479 -3.20 7.42 1.04
N PRO A 480 -2.22 8.29 0.76
CA PRO A 480 -0.86 8.12 1.25
C PRO A 480 -0.75 8.40 2.75
N GLY A 481 0.39 8.00 3.36
CA GLY A 481 0.64 8.40 4.75
C GLY A 481 1.37 7.37 5.61
N GLY A 482 2.01 6.35 5.01
CA GLY A 482 2.71 5.31 5.76
C GLY A 482 1.78 4.63 6.78
N SER A 483 2.18 4.60 8.06
CA SER A 483 1.36 4.02 9.13
C SER A 483 -0.01 4.69 9.30
N TYR A 484 -0.14 5.98 9.01
CA TYR A 484 -1.38 6.74 9.18
C TYR A 484 -2.47 6.38 8.15
N ILE A 485 -2.12 5.68 7.05
CA ILE A 485 -3.08 5.26 6.02
C ILE A 485 -4.27 4.53 6.62
N ILE A 486 -4.02 3.57 7.51
CA ILE A 486 -5.05 2.74 8.15
C ILE A 486 -6.04 3.60 8.92
N SER A 487 -5.54 4.51 9.76
CA SER A 487 -6.37 5.40 10.56
C SER A 487 -7.20 6.34 9.69
N MET A 488 -6.59 6.89 8.63
CA MET A 488 -7.28 7.81 7.72
C MET A 488 -8.38 7.11 6.92
N VAL A 489 -8.14 5.88 6.42
CA VAL A 489 -9.18 5.10 5.74
C VAL A 489 -10.29 4.68 6.70
N LEU A 490 -9.95 4.32 7.95
CA LEU A 490 -10.94 4.05 8.99
C LEU A 490 -11.81 5.28 9.26
N LEU A 491 -11.22 6.46 9.48
CA LEU A 491 -11.95 7.71 9.71
C LEU A 491 -12.83 8.07 8.51
N GLY A 492 -12.30 8.03 7.28
CA GLY A 492 -13.08 8.30 6.08
C GLY A 492 -14.22 7.29 5.86
N THR A 493 -14.05 6.03 6.28
CA THR A 493 -15.13 5.04 6.27
C THR A 493 -16.24 5.40 7.26
N LEU A 494 -15.88 5.81 8.48
CA LEU A 494 -16.86 6.27 9.48
C LEU A 494 -17.59 7.54 9.01
N ASP A 495 -16.87 8.49 8.41
CA ASP A 495 -17.45 9.72 7.85
C ASP A 495 -18.44 9.42 6.71
N TYR A 496 -18.14 8.48 5.83
CA TYR A 496 -19.07 8.03 4.81
C TYR A 496 -20.33 7.38 5.41
N MET A 497 -20.16 6.55 6.44
CA MET A 497 -21.30 5.95 7.16
C MET A 497 -22.14 6.99 7.88
N ASP A 498 -21.55 8.11 8.28
CA ASP A 498 -22.27 9.27 8.84
C ASP A 498 -22.96 10.13 7.76
N GLY A 499 -22.79 9.80 6.48
CA GLY A 499 -23.45 10.46 5.35
C GLY A 499 -22.74 11.72 4.82
N LYS A 500 -21.45 11.91 5.14
CA LYS A 500 -20.65 13.03 4.62
C LYS A 500 -20.43 12.91 3.11
N SER A 501 -20.26 14.05 2.44
CA SER A 501 -19.91 14.13 1.03
C SER A 501 -18.44 13.75 0.81
N ALA A 502 -18.07 13.42 -0.45
CA ALA A 502 -16.68 13.15 -0.80
C ALA A 502 -15.74 14.32 -0.41
N ALA A 503 -16.19 15.56 -0.62
CA ALA A 503 -15.43 16.76 -0.25
C ALA A 503 -15.23 16.91 1.26
N ASP A 504 -16.25 16.60 2.06
CA ASP A 504 -16.14 16.66 3.52
C ASP A 504 -15.20 15.57 4.04
N ILE A 505 -15.31 14.32 3.54
CA ILE A 505 -14.48 13.18 3.93
C ILE A 505 -12.98 13.50 3.75
N VAL A 506 -12.59 14.05 2.59
CA VAL A 506 -11.18 14.36 2.32
C VAL A 506 -10.68 15.57 3.13
N ALA A 507 -11.56 16.49 3.51
CA ALA A 507 -11.22 17.72 4.22
C ALA A 507 -11.13 17.56 5.74
N ASP A 508 -11.81 16.56 6.32
CA ASP A 508 -11.94 16.39 7.76
C ASP A 508 -10.61 16.28 8.50
N GLY A 509 -10.61 16.74 9.74
CA GLY A 509 -9.46 16.70 10.64
C GLY A 509 -9.13 15.27 11.07
N ARG A 510 -7.85 14.97 11.14
CA ARG A 510 -7.35 13.61 11.35
C ARG A 510 -6.67 13.45 12.70
N TYR A 511 -6.87 12.25 13.30
CA TYR A 511 -6.14 11.79 14.47
C TYR A 511 -5.74 10.33 14.29
N HIS A 512 -4.70 9.90 14.99
CA HIS A 512 -4.03 8.64 14.76
C HIS A 512 -3.50 8.05 16.05
N HIS A 513 -3.60 6.73 16.19
CA HIS A 513 -2.94 5.93 17.21
C HIS A 513 -2.46 4.62 16.60
N GLN A 514 -1.19 4.26 16.79
CA GLN A 514 -0.61 3.06 16.17
C GLN A 514 -0.09 2.02 17.17
N TYR A 515 -0.76 1.91 18.34
CA TYR A 515 -0.38 1.05 19.45
C TYR A 515 0.89 1.55 20.15
N LEU A 516 2.01 1.62 19.47
CA LEU A 516 3.28 2.15 19.96
C LEU A 516 3.89 3.13 18.93
N PRO A 517 4.39 4.28 19.39
CA PRO A 517 4.32 4.74 20.80
C PRO A 517 2.89 4.96 21.26
N ASP A 518 2.64 4.90 22.58
CA ASP A 518 1.32 5.14 23.18
C ASP A 518 0.97 6.63 23.21
N VAL A 519 0.75 7.18 22.03
CA VAL A 519 0.46 8.60 21.78
C VAL A 519 -0.62 8.72 20.73
N VAL A 520 -1.57 9.61 20.93
CA VAL A 520 -2.53 10.04 19.91
C VAL A 520 -1.96 11.25 19.21
N ASP A 521 -1.50 11.08 17.99
CA ASP A 521 -1.16 12.21 17.11
C ASP A 521 -2.45 12.80 16.51
N TYR A 522 -2.56 14.12 16.42
CA TYR A 522 -3.70 14.80 15.80
C TYR A 522 -3.28 16.05 15.03
N GLU A 523 -4.01 16.33 13.93
CA GLU A 523 -3.80 17.56 13.16
C GLU A 523 -4.30 18.77 13.92
N LYS A 524 -3.66 19.91 13.73
CA LYS A 524 -4.12 21.18 14.31
C LYS A 524 -5.56 21.46 13.92
N GLY A 525 -6.42 21.64 14.91
CA GLY A 525 -7.86 21.88 14.74
C GLY A 525 -8.71 20.63 14.47
N ALA A 526 -8.13 19.44 14.45
CA ALA A 526 -8.90 18.18 14.30
C ALA A 526 -9.69 17.79 15.55
N LEU A 527 -9.26 18.26 16.70
CA LEU A 527 -9.91 18.03 17.99
C LEU A 527 -10.28 19.38 18.63
N ALA A 528 -11.51 19.50 19.10
CA ALA A 528 -11.94 20.67 19.87
C ALA A 528 -11.28 20.68 21.26
N GLU A 529 -11.12 21.85 21.88
CA GLU A 529 -10.51 21.95 23.22
C GLU A 529 -11.25 21.12 24.29
N SER A 530 -12.58 21.02 24.20
CA SER A 530 -13.38 20.16 25.08
C SER A 530 -13.04 18.67 24.88
N GLU A 531 -12.82 18.22 23.62
CA GLU A 531 -12.43 16.84 23.30
C GLU A 531 -10.99 16.55 23.78
N LEU A 532 -10.07 17.51 23.59
CA LEU A 532 -8.71 17.40 24.10
C LEU A 532 -8.68 17.26 25.61
N ALA A 533 -9.48 18.08 26.32
CA ALA A 533 -9.60 18.00 27.78
C ALA A 533 -10.18 16.66 28.23
N GLN A 534 -11.22 16.18 27.57
CA GLN A 534 -11.86 14.90 27.86
C GLN A 534 -10.93 13.72 27.62
N LEU A 535 -10.24 13.67 26.47
CA LEU A 535 -9.30 12.60 26.14
C LEU A 535 -8.11 12.56 27.10
N ARG A 536 -7.57 13.74 27.51
CA ARG A 536 -6.54 13.80 28.56
C ARG A 536 -7.09 13.30 29.90
N GLY A 537 -8.32 13.66 30.25
CA GLY A 537 -8.99 13.19 31.47
C GLY A 537 -9.18 11.67 31.49
N MET A 538 -9.39 11.05 30.33
CA MET A 538 -9.45 9.60 30.16
C MET A 538 -8.08 8.91 30.20
N GLY A 539 -6.98 9.68 30.17
CA GLY A 539 -5.60 9.16 30.26
C GLY A 539 -4.88 9.00 28.92
N HIS A 540 -5.38 9.56 27.81
CA HIS A 540 -4.63 9.59 26.56
C HIS A 540 -3.48 10.61 26.61
N THR A 541 -2.31 10.23 26.09
CA THR A 541 -1.25 11.16 25.74
C THR A 541 -1.53 11.73 24.36
N LEU A 542 -1.67 13.06 24.25
CA LEU A 542 -2.04 13.73 23.01
C LEU A 542 -0.88 14.58 22.51
N LYS A 543 -0.60 14.51 21.19
CA LYS A 543 0.44 15.28 20.52
C LYS A 543 -0.12 15.93 19.26
N GLU A 544 -0.11 17.27 19.23
CA GLU A 544 -0.41 18.02 18.01
C GLU A 544 0.72 17.84 17.01
N GLY A 545 0.36 17.47 15.77
CA GLY A 545 1.32 17.30 14.68
C GLY A 545 1.73 18.65 14.07
N ASP A 546 3.01 18.77 13.71
CA ASP A 546 3.56 19.97 13.07
C ASP A 546 3.03 20.22 11.65
N ARG A 547 2.37 19.23 11.04
CA ARG A 547 1.84 19.28 9.68
C ARG A 547 0.57 18.45 9.55
N ARG A 548 -0.21 18.71 8.50
CA ARG A 548 -1.32 17.87 8.07
C ARG A 548 -0.83 16.62 7.34
N TRP A 549 -1.64 15.54 7.37
CA TRP A 549 -1.24 14.22 6.86
C TRP A 549 -2.15 13.75 5.73
N GLY A 550 -1.57 12.94 4.86
CA GLY A 550 -2.26 12.28 3.77
C GLY A 550 -2.41 13.13 2.52
N ASN A 551 -3.11 12.58 1.59
CA ASN A 551 -3.59 13.15 0.32
C ASN A 551 -4.67 12.18 -0.17
N MET A 552 -5.84 12.25 0.47
CA MET A 552 -6.92 11.26 0.29
C MET A 552 -7.66 11.51 -1.01
N GLU A 553 -7.95 10.44 -1.74
CA GLU A 553 -8.69 10.49 -2.99
C GLU A 553 -9.97 9.67 -2.85
N VAL A 554 -11.12 10.33 -2.97
CA VAL A 554 -12.43 9.73 -2.71
C VAL A 554 -13.35 9.93 -3.92
N ILE A 555 -14.03 8.83 -4.28
CA ILE A 555 -15.18 8.87 -5.18
C ILE A 555 -16.37 8.32 -4.40
N THR A 556 -17.52 8.99 -4.48
CA THR A 556 -18.80 8.48 -3.97
C THR A 556 -19.83 8.41 -5.08
N TRP A 557 -20.69 7.39 -5.04
CA TRP A 557 -21.81 7.21 -5.95
C TRP A 557 -23.07 6.89 -5.16
N ASP A 558 -24.03 7.82 -5.17
CA ASP A 558 -25.35 7.62 -4.59
C ASP A 558 -26.27 6.92 -5.60
N TYR A 559 -26.74 5.74 -5.27
CA TYR A 559 -27.56 4.91 -6.16
C TYR A 559 -28.97 5.43 -6.36
N THR A 560 -29.49 6.20 -5.39
CA THR A 560 -30.85 6.73 -5.44
C THR A 560 -30.94 7.91 -6.40
N SER A 561 -30.03 8.84 -6.27
CA SER A 561 -30.00 10.05 -7.10
C SER A 561 -29.15 9.89 -8.38
N GLY A 562 -28.33 8.85 -8.48
CA GLY A 562 -27.33 8.69 -9.52
C GLY A 562 -26.18 9.69 -9.41
N LYS A 563 -26.07 10.43 -8.29
CA LYS A 563 -25.05 11.45 -8.09
C LYS A 563 -23.68 10.79 -7.86
N VAL A 564 -22.70 11.12 -8.71
CA VAL A 564 -21.30 10.78 -8.52
C VAL A 564 -20.55 12.04 -8.05
N GLN A 565 -19.66 11.89 -7.08
CA GLN A 565 -18.75 12.93 -6.61
C GLN A 565 -17.32 12.38 -6.62
N ALA A 566 -16.36 13.21 -6.98
CA ALA A 566 -14.94 12.92 -6.85
C ALA A 566 -14.28 14.07 -6.10
N ALA A 567 -13.42 13.77 -5.14
CA ALA A 567 -12.71 14.77 -4.37
C ALA A 567 -11.28 14.33 -4.10
N SER A 568 -10.35 15.25 -4.28
CA SER A 568 -8.98 15.17 -3.81
C SER A 568 -8.80 15.99 -2.54
N ASP A 569 -7.88 15.56 -1.71
CA ASP A 569 -7.56 16.14 -0.40
C ASP A 569 -7.05 17.59 -0.54
N PRO A 570 -7.64 18.56 0.18
CA PRO A 570 -7.17 19.95 0.16
C PRO A 570 -5.77 20.14 0.79
N ARG A 571 -5.16 19.07 1.33
CA ARG A 571 -3.77 19.05 1.80
C ARG A 571 -2.76 18.82 0.68
N GLY A 572 -3.22 18.36 -0.47
CA GLY A 572 -2.44 18.11 -1.68
C GLY A 572 -2.73 19.09 -2.81
N ASP A 573 -2.18 18.77 -3.99
CA ASP A 573 -2.36 19.50 -5.24
C ASP A 573 -3.22 18.70 -6.24
N GLY A 574 -3.97 17.71 -5.75
CA GLY A 574 -4.73 16.77 -6.56
C GLY A 574 -6.07 17.30 -7.06
N GLU A 575 -6.73 16.49 -7.88
CA GLU A 575 -8.01 16.82 -8.50
C GLU A 575 -8.98 15.64 -8.50
N GLY A 576 -10.26 15.92 -8.21
CA GLY A 576 -11.37 15.01 -8.44
C GLY A 576 -12.23 15.49 -9.60
N LEU A 577 -12.42 14.64 -10.61
CA LEU A 577 -13.17 14.94 -11.83
C LEU A 577 -14.31 13.94 -12.03
N VAL A 578 -15.50 14.45 -12.36
CA VAL A 578 -16.67 13.66 -12.82
C VAL A 578 -16.97 14.05 -14.26
N TYR A 579 -17.18 13.10 -15.15
CA TYR A 579 -17.37 13.31 -16.61
C TYR A 579 -18.49 12.48 -17.18
#